data_7b70ae2217d6779707e3cc2571347ca1
#
_entry.id   7b70ae2217d6779707e3cc2571347ca1
#
_cell.length_a   1.000
_cell.length_b   1.000
_cell.length_c   1.000
_cell.angle_alpha   90.00
_cell.angle_beta   90.00
_cell.angle_gamma   90.00
#
_symmetry.space_group_name_H-M   'P 1'
#
loop_
_entity.id
_entity.type
_entity.pdbx_description
1 polymer ?
#
loop_
_entity_poly.entity_id
_entity_poly.type
_entity_poly.pdbx_seq_one_letter_code
_entity_poly.pdbx_strand_id
1 'polypeptide(L)'
;MIEEHRDVMMENYQEKYKKELYQQEINSNIHTLKGFFWIFVTILLLWLLTLVRIFIVDARIFTMAAGVSAVMGIPVLYIYKKVDLSKHWVKYVFLTLICMISAVIAAFLSFHAVLIYVLPLLLAVQYRERMTLWITYVVNDVTMAVSMVTGFYHGICDLNMLLGSNHSRDWYMEQWMAGTLQFGIEPDPVFVILFYGALPRAVILLIFTIILRYISITSHEDAQRIADLTYRKETDLGTHVYNKNKYEEMINDYYPQVDRLAAIFWDVNNLKCVNDKYGHAAGDVLIQTLSSVLYELSTDRRKVYRIGGDEFVMLIENPVEAEIQSMIESVSAALQEKNSQGEMPVSSAVGWAEGCGVDVRKIINEADTKMYENKTRGKECRK
;
A
#
# COMPACT_ATOMS: atom_id res chain seq x y z
N MET A 1 8.02 16.71 -28.74
CA MET A 1 7.27 17.56 -27.79
C MET A 1 6.13 16.80 -27.06
N ILE A 2 5.09 16.29 -27.77
CA ILE A 2 4.03 15.48 -27.10
C ILE A 2 4.60 14.16 -26.55
N GLU A 3 5.50 13.50 -27.28
CA GLU A 3 6.19 12.29 -26.82
C GLU A 3 7.15 12.59 -25.67
N GLU A 4 7.90 13.65 -25.73
CA GLU A 4 8.83 14.10 -24.70
C GLU A 4 8.10 14.49 -23.39
N HIS A 5 6.94 15.13 -23.52
CA HIS A 5 6.09 15.47 -22.36
C HIS A 5 5.43 14.23 -21.74
N ARG A 6 5.04 13.26 -22.57
CA ARG A 6 4.57 11.95 -22.11
C ARG A 6 5.65 11.19 -21.36
N ASP A 7 6.90 11.26 -21.85
CA ASP A 7 8.04 10.58 -21.23
C ASP A 7 8.40 11.20 -19.88
N VAL A 8 8.39 12.52 -19.74
CA VAL A 8 8.58 13.22 -18.45
C VAL A 8 7.44 12.94 -17.48
N MET A 9 6.18 12.91 -17.95
CA MET A 9 5.04 12.52 -17.10
C MET A 9 5.13 11.06 -16.65
N MET A 10 5.55 10.16 -17.56
CA MET A 10 5.77 8.75 -17.24
C MET A 10 6.91 8.56 -16.25
N GLU A 11 7.98 9.33 -16.35
CA GLU A 11 9.13 9.29 -15.45
C GLU A 11 8.73 9.78 -14.03
N ASN A 12 8.01 10.88 -13.92
CA ASN A 12 7.45 11.38 -12.66
C ASN A 12 6.45 10.40 -12.04
N TYR A 13 5.61 9.76 -12.86
CA TYR A 13 4.68 8.73 -12.41
C TYR A 13 5.41 7.48 -11.92
N GLN A 14 6.47 7.06 -12.61
CA GLN A 14 7.30 5.93 -12.19
C GLN A 14 8.07 6.23 -10.90
N GLU A 15 8.56 7.46 -10.72
CA GLU A 15 9.22 7.85 -9.49
C GLU A 15 8.24 7.89 -8.30
N LYS A 16 7.05 8.43 -8.50
CA LYS A 16 5.98 8.40 -7.49
C LYS A 16 5.58 6.95 -7.15
N TYR A 17 5.40 6.12 -8.15
CA TYR A 17 5.09 4.70 -7.97
C TYR A 17 6.18 3.95 -7.22
N LYS A 18 7.47 4.21 -7.50
CA LYS A 18 8.59 3.65 -6.73
C LYS A 18 8.57 4.09 -5.27
N LYS A 19 8.25 5.35 -4.98
CA LYS A 19 8.12 5.85 -3.61
C LYS A 19 6.95 5.17 -2.87
N GLU A 20 5.83 4.96 -3.55
CA GLU A 20 4.68 4.26 -2.98
C GLU A 20 4.99 2.79 -2.68
N LEU A 21 5.66 2.06 -3.60
CA LEU A 21 6.12 0.69 -3.37
C LEU A 21 7.09 0.59 -2.19
N TYR A 22 8.06 1.50 -2.11
CA TYR A 22 9.01 1.60 -1.01
C TYR A 22 8.30 1.80 0.34
N GLN A 23 7.36 2.73 0.39
CA GLN A 23 6.58 2.99 1.59
C GLN A 23 5.68 1.81 1.96
N GLN A 24 5.12 1.11 0.98
CA GLN A 24 4.33 -0.09 1.19
C GLN A 24 5.17 -1.22 1.80
N GLU A 25 6.41 -1.45 1.34
CA GLU A 25 7.29 -2.48 1.90
C GLU A 25 7.66 -2.19 3.36
N ILE A 26 7.98 -0.93 3.69
CA ILE A 26 8.20 -0.49 5.08
C ILE A 26 6.97 -0.76 5.95
N ASN A 27 5.79 -0.36 5.49
CA ASN A 27 4.54 -0.54 6.24
C ASN A 27 4.25 -2.03 6.48
N SER A 28 4.46 -2.89 5.49
CA SER A 28 4.29 -4.34 5.62
C SER A 28 5.28 -4.95 6.61
N ASN A 29 6.54 -4.51 6.60
CA ASN A 29 7.54 -4.94 7.57
C ASN A 29 7.21 -4.46 9.00
N ILE A 30 6.68 -3.24 9.16
CA ILE A 30 6.19 -2.73 10.45
C ILE A 30 5.00 -3.56 10.96
N HIS A 31 4.05 -3.92 10.07
CA HIS A 31 2.93 -4.78 10.45
C HIS A 31 3.39 -6.18 10.86
N THR A 32 4.39 -6.74 10.19
CA THR A 32 5.00 -8.01 10.57
C THR A 32 5.67 -7.92 11.94
N LEU A 33 6.36 -6.81 12.26
CA LEU A 33 6.91 -6.55 13.59
C LEU A 33 5.83 -6.47 14.66
N LYS A 34 4.70 -5.83 14.38
CA LYS A 34 3.52 -5.87 15.29
C LYS A 34 3.01 -7.29 15.47
N GLY A 35 3.02 -8.11 14.40
CA GLY A 35 2.72 -9.54 14.47
C GLY A 35 3.64 -10.29 15.43
N PHE A 36 4.96 -10.08 15.35
CA PHE A 36 5.93 -10.62 16.30
C PHE A 36 5.62 -10.20 17.74
N PHE A 37 5.34 -8.92 17.97
CA PHE A 37 4.97 -8.43 19.29
C PHE A 37 3.80 -9.21 19.88
N TRP A 38 2.71 -9.37 19.13
CA TRP A 38 1.53 -10.10 19.58
C TRP A 38 1.79 -11.60 19.76
N ILE A 39 2.62 -12.22 18.93
CA ILE A 39 3.06 -13.62 19.10
C ILE A 39 3.79 -13.78 20.44
N PHE A 40 4.75 -12.91 20.74
CA PHE A 40 5.48 -12.97 22.01
C PHE A 40 4.61 -12.65 23.23
N VAL A 41 3.67 -11.71 23.12
CA VAL A 41 2.67 -11.45 24.17
C VAL A 41 1.82 -12.69 24.44
N THR A 42 1.39 -13.39 23.37
CA THR A 42 0.62 -14.63 23.49
C THR A 42 1.46 -15.75 24.12
N ILE A 43 2.70 -15.93 23.69
CA ILE A 43 3.62 -16.91 24.30
C ILE A 43 3.80 -16.62 25.80
N LEU A 44 4.02 -15.38 26.16
CA LEU A 44 4.17 -14.97 27.57
C LEU A 44 2.91 -15.25 28.38
N LEU A 45 1.74 -14.90 27.83
CA LEU A 45 0.45 -15.18 28.49
C LEU A 45 0.24 -16.69 28.70
N LEU A 46 0.44 -17.51 27.68
CA LEU A 46 0.32 -18.95 27.75
C LEU A 46 1.34 -19.56 28.74
N TRP A 47 2.54 -19.00 28.79
CA TRP A 47 3.56 -19.41 29.76
C TRP A 47 3.13 -19.12 31.21
N LEU A 48 2.58 -17.92 31.48
CA LEU A 48 2.02 -17.57 32.78
C LEU A 48 0.86 -18.49 33.17
N LEU A 49 -0.06 -18.79 32.24
CA LEU A 49 -1.15 -19.75 32.47
C LEU A 49 -0.63 -21.17 32.75
N THR A 50 0.47 -21.57 32.14
CA THR A 50 1.12 -22.85 32.40
C THR A 50 1.72 -22.90 33.83
N LEU A 51 2.34 -21.82 34.30
CA LEU A 51 2.86 -21.75 35.69
C LEU A 51 1.78 -21.94 36.76
N VAL A 52 0.55 -21.45 36.49
CA VAL A 52 -0.60 -21.67 37.37
C VAL A 52 -1.37 -22.95 37.02
N ARG A 53 -0.85 -23.83 36.16
CA ARG A 53 -1.42 -25.13 35.76
C ARG A 53 -2.80 -25.07 35.13
N ILE A 54 -3.14 -23.95 34.46
CA ILE A 54 -4.42 -23.79 33.75
C ILE A 54 -4.30 -24.29 32.31
N PHE A 55 -3.13 -24.17 31.65
CA PHE A 55 -2.97 -24.49 30.22
C PHE A 55 -2.30 -25.84 29.98
N ILE A 56 -1.13 -26.11 30.59
CA ILE A 56 -0.39 -27.37 30.50
C ILE A 56 0.07 -27.78 31.90
N VAL A 57 0.01 -29.09 32.17
CA VAL A 57 0.39 -29.64 33.48
C VAL A 57 1.88 -29.57 33.75
N ASP A 58 2.70 -29.85 32.72
CA ASP A 58 4.17 -29.78 32.84
C ASP A 58 4.72 -28.43 32.31
N ALA A 59 5.02 -27.55 33.24
CA ALA A 59 5.56 -26.21 32.94
C ALA A 59 6.94 -26.26 32.26
N ARG A 60 7.71 -27.34 32.40
CA ARG A 60 9.07 -27.44 31.83
C ARG A 60 9.02 -27.43 30.30
N ILE A 61 8.08 -28.19 29.73
CA ILE A 61 7.92 -28.32 28.28
C ILE A 61 7.67 -26.95 27.66
N PHE A 62 6.70 -26.20 28.17
CA PHE A 62 6.37 -24.89 27.60
C PHE A 62 7.44 -23.84 27.91
N THR A 63 8.12 -23.92 29.07
CA THR A 63 9.25 -23.03 29.38
C THR A 63 10.39 -23.18 28.39
N MET A 64 10.69 -24.40 27.95
CA MET A 64 11.69 -24.66 26.90
C MET A 64 11.26 -24.06 25.56
N ALA A 65 10.02 -24.28 25.15
CA ALA A 65 9.48 -23.71 23.90
C ALA A 65 9.50 -22.17 23.91
N ALA A 66 9.08 -21.55 25.01
CA ALA A 66 9.11 -20.11 25.19
C ALA A 66 10.54 -19.54 25.18
N GLY A 67 11.48 -20.24 25.84
CA GLY A 67 12.90 -19.86 25.85
C GLY A 67 13.55 -19.90 24.48
N VAL A 68 13.34 -20.97 23.72
CA VAL A 68 13.85 -21.10 22.35
C VAL A 68 13.23 -20.03 21.45
N SER A 69 11.91 -19.80 21.56
CA SER A 69 11.22 -18.74 20.79
C SER A 69 11.76 -17.36 21.12
N ALA A 70 12.05 -17.07 22.39
CA ALA A 70 12.64 -15.79 22.81
C ALA A 70 14.04 -15.56 22.20
N VAL A 71 14.89 -16.59 22.17
CA VAL A 71 16.20 -16.52 21.51
C VAL A 71 16.04 -16.24 20.00
N MET A 72 15.08 -16.88 19.34
CA MET A 72 14.76 -16.62 17.93
C MET A 72 14.22 -15.20 17.67
N GLY A 73 13.72 -14.51 18.69
CA GLY A 73 13.31 -13.10 18.62
C GLY A 73 14.47 -12.10 18.61
N ILE A 74 15.68 -12.49 19.03
CA ILE A 74 16.84 -11.58 19.08
C ILE A 74 17.19 -10.98 17.71
N PRO A 75 17.25 -11.75 16.60
CA PRO A 75 17.47 -11.20 15.27
C PRO A 75 16.43 -10.17 14.85
N VAL A 76 15.16 -10.36 15.23
CA VAL A 76 14.07 -9.42 14.94
C VAL A 76 14.35 -8.05 15.59
N LEU A 77 14.75 -8.05 16.87
CA LEU A 77 15.10 -6.83 17.60
C LEU A 77 16.34 -6.14 17.01
N TYR A 78 17.33 -6.92 16.57
CA TYR A 78 18.52 -6.40 15.91
C TYR A 78 18.16 -5.71 14.59
N ILE A 79 17.36 -6.37 13.73
CA ILE A 79 16.92 -5.81 12.45
C ILE A 79 16.12 -4.54 12.69
N TYR A 80 15.18 -4.54 13.62
CA TYR A 80 14.37 -3.37 13.96
C TYR A 80 15.22 -2.14 14.34
N LYS A 81 16.31 -2.34 15.10
CA LYS A 81 17.14 -1.24 15.62
C LYS A 81 18.26 -0.78 14.68
N LYS A 82 18.74 -1.64 13.80
CA LYS A 82 20.01 -1.45 13.06
C LYS A 82 19.90 -1.55 11.55
N VAL A 83 18.78 -2.07 11.03
CA VAL A 83 18.61 -2.33 9.60
C VAL A 83 17.49 -1.45 9.06
N ASP A 84 17.68 -0.92 7.87
CA ASP A 84 16.64 -0.23 7.14
C ASP A 84 15.56 -1.23 6.72
N LEU A 85 14.32 -0.98 7.19
CA LEU A 85 13.17 -1.84 6.95
C LEU A 85 12.68 -1.82 5.50
N SER A 86 13.20 -0.95 4.65
CA SER A 86 12.90 -0.93 3.22
C SER A 86 13.60 -2.02 2.43
N LYS A 87 14.61 -2.67 3.01
CA LYS A 87 15.39 -3.69 2.31
C LYS A 87 14.55 -4.92 2.03
N HIS A 88 14.49 -5.30 0.75
CA HIS A 88 13.67 -6.40 0.23
C HIS A 88 13.89 -7.77 0.93
N TRP A 89 15.10 -8.06 1.41
CA TRP A 89 15.38 -9.31 2.11
C TRP A 89 14.81 -9.39 3.53
N VAL A 90 14.49 -8.25 4.16
CA VAL A 90 13.99 -8.18 5.55
C VAL A 90 12.72 -8.99 5.74
N LYS A 91 11.77 -8.91 4.80
CA LYS A 91 10.53 -9.68 4.84
C LYS A 91 10.77 -11.19 4.87
N TYR A 92 11.73 -11.70 4.08
CA TYR A 92 12.03 -13.14 4.04
C TYR A 92 12.62 -13.62 5.36
N VAL A 93 13.49 -12.83 5.98
CA VAL A 93 14.03 -13.15 7.31
C VAL A 93 12.93 -13.17 8.36
N PHE A 94 12.08 -12.16 8.38
CA PHE A 94 10.96 -12.09 9.31
C PHE A 94 10.01 -13.28 9.15
N LEU A 95 9.56 -13.58 7.94
CA LEU A 95 8.65 -14.68 7.67
C LEU A 95 9.27 -16.04 7.99
N THR A 96 10.54 -16.24 7.67
CA THR A 96 11.26 -17.47 8.03
C THR A 96 11.36 -17.64 9.55
N LEU A 97 11.67 -16.59 10.31
CA LEU A 97 11.71 -16.64 11.77
C LEU A 97 10.32 -16.96 12.37
N ILE A 98 9.25 -16.43 11.80
CA ILE A 98 7.90 -16.77 12.24
C ILE A 98 7.57 -18.25 11.95
N CYS A 99 7.92 -18.77 10.76
CA CYS A 99 7.79 -20.20 10.46
C CYS A 99 8.54 -21.06 11.49
N MET A 100 9.78 -20.70 11.82
CA MET A 100 10.59 -21.44 12.78
C MET A 100 10.02 -21.37 14.20
N ILE A 101 9.57 -20.19 14.66
CA ILE A 101 8.91 -20.03 15.97
C ILE A 101 7.62 -20.86 16.02
N SER A 102 6.81 -20.81 14.96
CA SER A 102 5.59 -21.61 14.85
C SER A 102 5.89 -23.11 14.90
N ALA A 103 6.93 -23.55 14.21
CA ALA A 103 7.36 -24.93 14.21
C ALA A 103 7.85 -25.39 15.60
N VAL A 104 8.64 -24.57 16.31
CA VAL A 104 9.08 -24.85 17.69
C VAL A 104 7.87 -24.98 18.61
N ILE A 105 6.97 -24.00 18.62
CA ILE A 105 5.80 -24.03 19.50
C ILE A 105 4.92 -25.25 19.18
N ALA A 106 4.71 -25.56 17.90
CA ALA A 106 3.91 -26.73 17.50
C ALA A 106 4.59 -28.05 17.86
N ALA A 107 5.91 -28.16 17.82
CA ALA A 107 6.65 -29.34 18.26
C ALA A 107 6.41 -29.64 19.74
N PHE A 108 6.44 -28.60 20.59
CA PHE A 108 6.25 -28.75 22.04
C PHE A 108 4.78 -28.86 22.47
N LEU A 109 3.86 -28.21 21.77
CA LEU A 109 2.45 -28.21 22.11
C LEU A 109 1.62 -29.19 21.27
N SER A 110 2.24 -29.81 20.25
CA SER A 110 1.61 -30.80 19.36
C SER A 110 0.22 -30.38 18.89
N PHE A 111 -0.80 -31.09 19.36
CA PHE A 111 -2.20 -30.91 18.94
C PHE A 111 -2.77 -29.51 19.26
N HIS A 112 -2.44 -28.95 20.40
CA HIS A 112 -3.00 -27.67 20.85
C HIS A 112 -2.57 -26.46 19.97
N ALA A 113 -1.45 -26.60 19.26
CA ALA A 113 -0.86 -25.51 18.50
C ALA A 113 -0.87 -25.73 16.98
N VAL A 114 -1.62 -26.72 16.47
CA VAL A 114 -1.60 -27.04 15.01
C VAL A 114 -1.99 -25.86 14.12
N LEU A 115 -2.87 -24.99 14.59
CA LEU A 115 -3.31 -23.79 13.85
C LEU A 115 -2.23 -22.71 13.75
N ILE A 116 -1.15 -22.80 14.54
CA ILE A 116 -0.07 -21.79 14.51
C ILE A 116 0.63 -21.72 13.14
N TYR A 117 0.62 -22.81 12.37
CA TYR A 117 1.16 -22.85 11.02
C TYR A 117 0.43 -21.95 10.00
N VAL A 118 -0.75 -21.45 10.34
CA VAL A 118 -1.47 -20.46 9.51
C VAL A 118 -0.91 -19.06 9.67
N LEU A 119 -0.31 -18.73 10.84
CA LEU A 119 0.16 -17.38 11.14
C LEU A 119 1.21 -16.85 10.15
N PRO A 120 2.25 -17.61 9.74
CA PRO A 120 3.19 -17.14 8.75
C PRO A 120 2.54 -16.74 7.43
N LEU A 121 1.54 -17.50 6.97
CA LEU A 121 0.79 -17.25 5.73
C LEU A 121 -0.08 -15.98 5.83
N LEU A 122 -0.74 -15.77 6.98
CA LEU A 122 -1.51 -14.55 7.25
C LEU A 122 -0.62 -13.29 7.26
N LEU A 123 0.60 -13.41 7.75
CA LEU A 123 1.56 -12.30 7.73
C LEU A 123 2.22 -12.12 6.35
N ALA A 124 2.38 -13.20 5.58
CA ALA A 124 2.94 -13.12 4.23
C ALA A 124 2.00 -12.45 3.22
N VAL A 125 0.68 -12.63 3.37
CA VAL A 125 -0.30 -12.09 2.41
C VAL A 125 -0.32 -10.56 2.35
N GLN A 126 0.07 -9.88 3.43
CA GLN A 126 0.09 -8.41 3.49
C GLN A 126 1.17 -7.78 2.59
N TYR A 127 2.21 -8.53 2.19
CA TYR A 127 3.21 -8.05 1.24
C TYR A 127 2.70 -7.96 -0.20
N ARG A 128 1.51 -8.50 -0.49
CA ARG A 128 0.83 -8.48 -1.80
C ARG A 128 1.65 -9.07 -2.95
N GLU A 129 2.84 -9.58 -2.68
CA GLU A 129 3.75 -10.17 -3.65
C GLU A 129 3.53 -11.68 -3.75
N ARG A 130 3.29 -12.16 -4.98
CA ARG A 130 3.01 -13.58 -5.22
C ARG A 130 4.11 -14.50 -4.71
N MET A 131 5.37 -14.16 -4.98
CA MET A 131 6.50 -15.00 -4.61
C MET A 131 6.69 -15.10 -3.10
N THR A 132 6.49 -14.00 -2.37
CA THR A 132 6.63 -13.97 -0.90
C THR A 132 5.67 -14.96 -0.23
N LEU A 133 4.42 -15.03 -0.67
CA LEU A 133 3.44 -15.98 -0.12
C LEU A 133 3.83 -17.44 -0.40
N TRP A 134 4.25 -17.76 -1.64
CA TRP A 134 4.63 -19.12 -2.01
C TRP A 134 5.93 -19.58 -1.33
N ILE A 135 6.93 -18.70 -1.23
CA ILE A 135 8.16 -18.99 -0.48
C ILE A 135 7.82 -19.27 0.98
N THR A 136 6.96 -18.44 1.59
CA THR A 136 6.54 -18.64 2.98
C THR A 136 5.80 -19.96 3.17
N TYR A 137 4.93 -20.33 2.23
CA TYR A 137 4.26 -21.64 2.26
C TYR A 137 5.26 -22.79 2.27
N VAL A 138 6.21 -22.80 1.33
CA VAL A 138 7.23 -23.87 1.24
C VAL A 138 8.12 -23.93 2.50
N VAL A 139 8.59 -22.77 2.99
CA VAL A 139 9.40 -22.69 4.22
C VAL A 139 8.61 -23.19 5.42
N ASN A 140 7.34 -22.82 5.52
CA ASN A 140 6.46 -23.24 6.60
C ASN A 140 6.23 -24.76 6.60
N ASP A 141 6.00 -25.37 5.43
CA ASP A 141 5.82 -26.83 5.31
C ASP A 141 7.10 -27.59 5.63
N VAL A 142 8.26 -27.11 5.16
CA VAL A 142 9.56 -27.70 5.49
C VAL A 142 9.82 -27.62 7.00
N THR A 143 9.66 -26.44 7.61
CA THR A 143 9.89 -26.27 9.06
C THR A 143 8.91 -27.10 9.89
N MET A 144 7.65 -27.23 9.44
CA MET A 144 6.65 -28.11 10.05
C MET A 144 7.10 -29.57 10.01
N ALA A 145 7.49 -30.08 8.83
CA ALA A 145 7.91 -31.47 8.68
C ALA A 145 9.15 -31.77 9.53
N VAL A 146 10.16 -30.89 9.50
CA VAL A 146 11.38 -31.01 10.33
C VAL A 146 11.03 -31.01 11.82
N SER A 147 10.15 -30.10 12.27
CA SER A 147 9.76 -30.02 13.68
C SER A 147 9.02 -31.27 14.17
N MET A 148 8.16 -31.85 13.33
CA MET A 148 7.46 -33.07 13.68
C MET A 148 8.41 -34.27 13.79
N VAL A 149 9.35 -34.44 12.85
CA VAL A 149 10.33 -35.52 12.88
C VAL A 149 11.30 -35.36 14.07
N THR A 150 11.87 -34.18 14.25
CA THR A 150 12.78 -33.91 15.37
C THR A 150 12.05 -34.00 16.71
N GLY A 151 10.83 -33.54 16.79
CA GLY A 151 9.97 -33.62 17.97
C GLY A 151 9.73 -35.08 18.38
N PHE A 152 9.51 -35.98 17.41
CA PHE A 152 9.36 -37.41 17.68
C PHE A 152 10.61 -38.02 18.28
N TYR A 153 11.81 -37.82 17.66
CA TYR A 153 13.07 -38.38 18.17
C TYR A 153 13.48 -37.87 19.56
N HIS A 154 13.02 -36.66 19.94
CA HIS A 154 13.28 -36.11 21.26
C HIS A 154 12.15 -36.39 22.27
N GLY A 155 11.15 -37.22 21.89
CA GLY A 155 10.03 -37.60 22.78
C GLY A 155 9.01 -36.49 23.03
N ILE A 156 8.98 -35.45 22.17
CA ILE A 156 8.08 -34.31 22.28
C ILE A 156 6.81 -34.52 21.42
N CYS A 157 6.95 -35.08 20.22
CA CYS A 157 5.83 -35.41 19.33
C CYS A 157 5.37 -36.85 19.57
N ASP A 158 4.11 -37.05 19.92
CA ASP A 158 3.52 -38.36 20.18
C ASP A 158 2.81 -38.91 18.95
N LEU A 159 3.22 -40.09 18.49
CA LEU A 159 2.59 -40.81 17.38
C LEU A 159 1.16 -41.29 17.70
N ASN A 160 0.80 -41.43 18.98
CA ASN A 160 -0.52 -41.86 19.39
C ASN A 160 -1.64 -40.99 18.78
N MET A 161 -1.38 -39.68 18.62
CA MET A 161 -2.34 -38.77 18.02
C MET A 161 -2.54 -38.97 16.51
N LEU A 162 -1.49 -39.41 15.81
CA LEU A 162 -1.59 -39.73 14.38
C LEU A 162 -2.29 -41.08 14.11
N LEU A 163 -2.09 -42.02 15.03
CA LEU A 163 -2.53 -43.39 14.85
C LEU A 163 -3.78 -43.73 15.66
N GLY A 164 -4.28 -42.84 16.51
CA GLY A 164 -5.42 -43.09 17.39
C GLY A 164 -5.15 -44.22 18.41
N SER A 165 -3.89 -44.41 18.78
CA SER A 165 -3.45 -45.46 19.72
C SER A 165 -3.04 -44.86 21.07
N ASN A 166 -2.69 -45.69 22.03
CA ASN A 166 -2.31 -45.26 23.39
C ASN A 166 -0.96 -45.88 23.84
N HIS A 167 0.01 -45.92 22.92
CA HIS A 167 1.31 -46.47 23.19
C HIS A 167 2.38 -45.34 23.39
N SER A 168 3.42 -45.62 24.19
CA SER A 168 4.52 -44.72 24.39
C SER A 168 5.47 -44.66 23.15
N ARG A 169 6.24 -43.59 23.01
CA ARG A 169 7.30 -43.50 22.00
C ARG A 169 8.25 -44.72 22.06
N ASP A 170 8.66 -45.10 23.28
CA ASP A 170 9.60 -46.19 23.47
C ASP A 170 9.00 -47.54 22.99
N TRP A 171 7.72 -47.77 23.22
CA TRP A 171 7.01 -48.91 22.66
C TRP A 171 7.05 -48.95 21.12
N TYR A 172 6.84 -47.79 20.46
CA TYR A 172 6.91 -47.73 18.99
C TYR A 172 8.33 -47.97 18.49
N MET A 173 9.35 -47.47 19.19
CA MET A 173 10.74 -47.70 18.81
C MET A 173 11.17 -49.12 19.01
N GLU A 174 10.73 -49.80 20.09
CA GLU A 174 10.96 -51.23 20.33
C GLU A 174 10.33 -52.08 19.26
N GLN A 175 9.04 -51.81 18.92
CA GLN A 175 8.36 -52.56 17.88
C GLN A 175 8.99 -52.36 16.51
N TRP A 176 9.45 -51.15 16.21
CA TRP A 176 10.15 -50.89 14.97
C TRP A 176 11.49 -51.61 14.87
N MET A 177 12.32 -51.55 15.91
CA MET A 177 13.57 -52.28 15.96
C MET A 177 13.37 -53.80 15.92
N ALA A 178 12.30 -54.30 16.47
CA ALA A 178 11.94 -55.72 16.43
C ALA A 178 11.33 -56.14 15.07
N GLY A 179 11.03 -55.20 14.16
CA GLY A 179 10.36 -55.49 12.89
C GLY A 179 8.93 -55.97 13.04
N THR A 180 8.30 -55.71 14.18
CA THR A 180 6.92 -56.10 14.51
C THR A 180 5.90 -55.00 14.40
N LEU A 181 6.35 -53.75 14.14
CA LEU A 181 5.49 -52.59 14.01
C LEU A 181 4.71 -52.65 12.69
N GLN A 182 3.37 -52.62 12.80
CA GLN A 182 2.47 -52.67 11.63
C GLN A 182 1.64 -51.39 11.60
N PHE A 183 1.94 -50.50 10.67
CA PHE A 183 1.13 -49.31 10.36
C PHE A 183 0.34 -49.47 9.05
N GLY A 184 -0.05 -50.65 8.74
CA GLY A 184 -0.78 -50.98 7.52
C GLY A 184 0.09 -51.07 6.28
N ILE A 185 0.76 -49.96 5.90
CA ILE A 185 1.54 -49.90 4.65
C ILE A 185 3.05 -49.84 4.92
N GLU A 186 3.50 -49.08 5.95
CA GLU A 186 4.89 -48.84 6.20
C GLU A 186 5.23 -48.81 7.71
N PRO A 187 6.22 -49.55 8.19
CA PRO A 187 6.62 -49.57 9.61
C PRO A 187 7.52 -48.41 10.02
N ASP A 188 8.13 -47.66 9.07
CA ASP A 188 9.01 -46.55 9.39
C ASP A 188 8.30 -45.36 10.03
N PRO A 189 8.66 -45.00 11.28
CA PRO A 189 8.02 -43.85 11.95
C PRO A 189 8.15 -42.51 11.20
N VAL A 190 9.27 -42.29 10.49
CA VAL A 190 9.48 -41.08 9.70
C VAL A 190 8.48 -41.02 8.56
N PHE A 191 8.26 -42.15 7.87
CA PHE A 191 7.26 -42.24 6.81
C PHE A 191 5.86 -41.92 7.35
N VAL A 192 5.50 -42.52 8.50
CA VAL A 192 4.19 -42.29 9.14
C VAL A 192 3.99 -40.82 9.50
N ILE A 193 5.00 -40.17 10.09
CA ILE A 193 4.96 -38.75 10.46
C ILE A 193 4.79 -37.89 9.21
N LEU A 194 5.54 -38.15 8.14
CA LEU A 194 5.48 -37.35 6.93
C LEU A 194 4.17 -37.57 6.15
N PHE A 195 3.74 -38.81 5.95
CA PHE A 195 2.57 -39.11 5.12
C PHE A 195 1.24 -38.91 5.84
N TYR A 196 1.14 -39.27 7.11
CA TYR A 196 -0.11 -39.16 7.88
C TYR A 196 -0.16 -37.91 8.77
N GLY A 197 0.98 -37.29 9.03
CA GLY A 197 1.08 -36.07 9.81
C GLY A 197 1.29 -34.81 8.97
N ALA A 198 2.46 -34.69 8.33
CA ALA A 198 2.85 -33.47 7.64
C ALA A 198 2.07 -33.28 6.33
N LEU A 199 1.94 -34.28 5.48
CA LEU A 199 1.30 -34.17 4.16
C LEU A 199 -0.15 -33.69 4.23
N PRO A 200 -1.05 -34.24 5.07
CA PRO A 200 -2.43 -33.73 5.17
C PRO A 200 -2.48 -32.27 5.61
N ARG A 201 -1.59 -31.85 6.53
CA ARG A 201 -1.50 -30.46 6.98
C ARG A 201 -1.00 -29.56 5.87
N ALA A 202 0.02 -29.98 5.12
CA ALA A 202 0.51 -29.25 3.95
C ALA A 202 -0.56 -29.03 2.89
N VAL A 203 -1.39 -30.05 2.61
CA VAL A 203 -2.53 -29.91 1.68
C VAL A 203 -3.56 -28.91 2.20
N ILE A 204 -3.86 -28.92 3.49
CA ILE A 204 -4.76 -27.91 4.10
C ILE A 204 -4.16 -26.53 3.99
N LEU A 205 -2.88 -26.36 4.33
CA LEU A 205 -2.15 -25.07 4.21
C LEU A 205 -2.05 -24.59 2.76
N LEU A 206 -1.96 -25.52 1.79
CA LEU A 206 -2.03 -25.18 0.37
C LEU A 206 -3.36 -24.52 0.01
N ILE A 207 -4.47 -25.09 0.48
CA ILE A 207 -5.81 -24.52 0.26
C ILE A 207 -5.89 -23.13 0.89
N PHE A 208 -5.42 -22.95 2.14
CA PHE A 208 -5.34 -21.64 2.78
C PHE A 208 -4.51 -20.67 1.95
N THR A 209 -3.35 -21.09 1.45
CA THR A 209 -2.47 -20.26 0.64
C THR A 209 -3.16 -19.81 -0.66
N ILE A 210 -3.89 -20.69 -1.32
CA ILE A 210 -4.67 -20.37 -2.52
C ILE A 210 -5.78 -19.36 -2.20
N ILE A 211 -6.53 -19.57 -1.10
CA ILE A 211 -7.58 -18.64 -0.66
C ILE A 211 -6.99 -17.27 -0.31
N LEU A 212 -5.92 -17.23 0.47
CA LEU A 212 -5.23 -15.98 0.83
C LEU A 212 -4.71 -15.26 -0.40
N ARG A 213 -4.19 -16.00 -1.38
CA ARG A 213 -3.76 -15.42 -2.66
C ARG A 213 -4.93 -14.80 -3.42
N TYR A 214 -6.06 -15.48 -3.48
CA TYR A 214 -7.26 -14.96 -4.12
C TYR A 214 -7.74 -13.66 -3.43
N ILE A 215 -7.83 -13.65 -2.11
CA ILE A 215 -8.19 -12.46 -1.31
C ILE A 215 -7.21 -11.30 -1.58
N SER A 216 -5.91 -11.59 -1.64
CA SER A 216 -4.88 -10.56 -1.92
C SER A 216 -5.04 -9.93 -3.31
N ILE A 217 -5.34 -10.73 -4.34
CA ILE A 217 -5.57 -10.23 -5.71
C ILE A 217 -6.81 -9.34 -5.74
N THR A 218 -7.95 -9.84 -5.24
CA THR A 218 -9.22 -9.10 -5.25
C THR A 218 -9.10 -7.78 -4.49
N SER A 219 -8.46 -7.78 -3.31
CA SER A 219 -8.22 -6.56 -2.53
C SER A 219 -7.34 -5.53 -3.27
N HIS A 220 -6.39 -6.01 -4.08
CA HIS A 220 -5.55 -5.11 -4.89
C HIS A 220 -6.33 -4.49 -6.06
N GLU A 221 -7.11 -5.30 -6.76
CA GLU A 221 -7.98 -4.85 -7.86
C GLU A 221 -9.01 -3.84 -7.37
N ASP A 222 -9.64 -4.11 -6.20
CA ASP A 222 -10.59 -3.18 -5.58
C ASP A 222 -9.93 -1.85 -5.20
N ALA A 223 -8.73 -1.88 -4.62
CA ALA A 223 -8.00 -0.66 -4.29
C ALA A 223 -7.65 0.18 -5.53
N GLN A 224 -7.21 -0.46 -6.62
CA GLN A 224 -6.96 0.22 -7.89
C GLN A 224 -8.24 0.79 -8.50
N ARG A 225 -9.32 0.03 -8.45
CA ARG A 225 -10.63 0.49 -8.95
C ARG A 225 -11.16 1.68 -8.17
N ILE A 226 -11.03 1.68 -6.85
CA ILE A 226 -11.41 2.81 -6.00
C ILE A 226 -10.56 4.04 -6.35
N ALA A 227 -9.24 3.88 -6.53
CA ALA A 227 -8.35 4.98 -6.93
C ALA A 227 -8.74 5.56 -8.31
N ASP A 228 -9.02 4.71 -9.31
CA ASP A 228 -9.47 5.16 -10.64
C ASP A 228 -10.84 5.87 -10.57
N LEU A 229 -11.78 5.32 -9.82
CA LEU A 229 -13.09 5.94 -9.62
C LEU A 229 -12.98 7.30 -8.91
N THR A 230 -12.11 7.41 -7.89
CA THR A 230 -11.84 8.66 -7.19
C THR A 230 -11.21 9.69 -8.12
N TYR A 231 -10.19 9.28 -8.90
CA TYR A 231 -9.56 10.14 -9.90
C TYR A 231 -10.61 10.68 -10.90
N ARG A 232 -11.45 9.82 -11.50
CA ARG A 232 -12.50 10.22 -12.44
C ARG A 232 -13.56 11.11 -11.81
N LYS A 233 -13.86 10.91 -10.53
CA LYS A 233 -14.82 11.74 -9.78
C LYS A 233 -14.27 13.13 -9.52
N GLU A 234 -12.97 13.28 -9.28
CA GLU A 234 -12.33 14.51 -8.82
C GLU A 234 -11.66 15.32 -9.93
N THR A 235 -11.31 14.69 -11.06
CA THR A 235 -10.58 15.36 -12.15
C THR A 235 -11.43 15.57 -13.40
N ASP A 236 -11.07 16.58 -14.17
CA ASP A 236 -11.54 16.78 -15.55
C ASP A 236 -10.68 15.92 -16.50
N LEU A 237 -11.31 14.96 -17.19
CA LEU A 237 -10.61 13.97 -18.01
C LEU A 237 -9.94 14.58 -19.28
N GLY A 238 -10.40 15.75 -19.71
CA GLY A 238 -9.83 16.45 -20.86
C GLY A 238 -8.57 17.24 -20.53
N THR A 239 -8.43 17.69 -19.28
CA THR A 239 -7.36 18.60 -18.85
C THR A 239 -6.52 18.08 -17.68
N HIS A 240 -6.93 16.99 -17.03
CA HIS A 240 -6.27 16.35 -15.89
C HIS A 240 -6.12 17.21 -14.62
N VAL A 241 -6.67 18.43 -14.58
CA VAL A 241 -6.81 19.23 -13.36
C VAL A 241 -8.06 18.81 -12.60
N TYR A 242 -8.24 19.30 -11.38
CA TYR A 242 -9.47 19.03 -10.63
C TYR A 242 -10.70 19.59 -11.34
N ASN A 243 -11.82 18.86 -11.25
CA ASN A 243 -13.08 19.28 -11.86
C ASN A 243 -13.89 20.20 -10.93
N LYS A 244 -15.00 20.70 -11.45
CA LYS A 244 -15.94 21.57 -10.73
C LYS A 244 -16.50 20.93 -9.45
N ASN A 245 -16.75 19.62 -9.45
CA ASN A 245 -17.28 18.94 -8.26
C ASN A 245 -16.26 18.97 -7.12
N LYS A 246 -14.98 18.69 -7.42
CA LYS A 246 -13.90 18.79 -6.42
C LYS A 246 -13.68 20.22 -5.95
N TYR A 247 -13.78 21.19 -6.85
CA TYR A 247 -13.73 22.61 -6.50
C TYR A 247 -14.82 22.98 -5.47
N GLU A 248 -16.09 22.62 -5.72
CA GLU A 248 -17.19 22.90 -4.80
C GLU A 248 -17.01 22.23 -3.44
N GLU A 249 -16.56 20.97 -3.42
CA GLU A 249 -16.23 20.26 -2.19
C GLU A 249 -15.18 21.03 -1.39
N MET A 250 -14.07 21.40 -2.03
CA MET A 250 -12.95 22.06 -1.35
C MET A 250 -13.28 23.46 -0.82
N ILE A 251 -14.06 24.25 -1.56
CA ILE A 251 -14.47 25.59 -1.08
C ILE A 251 -15.52 25.55 0.03
N ASN A 252 -16.26 24.44 0.17
CA ASN A 252 -17.22 24.28 1.25
C ASN A 252 -16.59 23.72 2.52
N ASP A 253 -15.73 22.72 2.38
CA ASP A 253 -15.33 21.85 3.49
C ASP A 253 -13.88 22.10 3.94
N TYR A 254 -12.97 22.51 3.04
CA TYR A 254 -11.55 22.59 3.32
C TYR A 254 -11.01 24.02 3.42
N TYR A 255 -11.15 24.83 2.37
CA TYR A 255 -10.54 26.17 2.33
C TYR A 255 -11.04 27.15 3.39
N PRO A 256 -12.27 27.05 3.93
CA PRO A 256 -12.68 27.89 5.06
C PRO A 256 -11.85 27.70 6.34
N GLN A 257 -11.09 26.60 6.43
CA GLN A 257 -10.23 26.26 7.57
C GLN A 257 -8.78 26.72 7.39
N VAL A 258 -8.42 27.24 6.20
CA VAL A 258 -7.07 27.72 5.87
C VAL A 258 -6.92 29.18 6.35
N ASP A 259 -5.81 29.52 6.99
CA ASP A 259 -5.59 30.86 7.54
C ASP A 259 -5.56 31.95 6.45
N ARG A 260 -4.76 31.74 5.40
CA ARG A 260 -4.64 32.66 4.26
C ARG A 260 -4.82 31.88 2.97
N LEU A 261 -5.56 32.47 2.04
CA LEU A 261 -5.87 31.87 0.74
C LEU A 261 -5.71 32.94 -0.35
N ALA A 262 -5.16 32.54 -1.49
CA ALA A 262 -5.27 33.31 -2.73
C ALA A 262 -6.01 32.50 -3.79
N ALA A 263 -6.74 33.19 -4.63
CA ALA A 263 -7.37 32.66 -5.84
C ALA A 263 -6.82 33.39 -7.06
N ILE A 264 -6.38 32.63 -8.07
CA ILE A 264 -6.04 33.17 -9.37
C ILE A 264 -6.98 32.55 -10.40
N PHE A 265 -7.65 33.40 -11.14
CA PHE A 265 -8.63 33.04 -12.16
C PHE A 265 -8.00 33.20 -13.55
N TRP A 266 -8.19 32.21 -14.43
CA TRP A 266 -7.84 32.28 -15.85
C TRP A 266 -9.02 31.94 -16.73
N ASP A 267 -9.14 32.63 -17.84
CA ASP A 267 -10.14 32.38 -18.88
C ASP A 267 -9.46 32.39 -20.24
N VAL A 268 -9.65 31.33 -21.05
CA VAL A 268 -9.04 31.21 -22.37
C VAL A 268 -9.63 32.23 -23.33
N ASN A 269 -8.76 33.08 -23.91
CA ASN A 269 -9.20 34.11 -24.83
C ASN A 269 -9.59 33.52 -26.19
N ASN A 270 -10.66 34.08 -26.80
CA ASN A 270 -11.11 33.81 -28.17
C ASN A 270 -11.51 32.34 -28.45
N LEU A 271 -11.79 31.51 -27.44
CA LEU A 271 -12.15 30.10 -27.61
C LEU A 271 -13.30 29.92 -28.61
N LYS A 272 -14.37 30.75 -28.47
CA LYS A 272 -15.51 30.67 -29.39
C LYS A 272 -15.13 30.95 -30.84
N CYS A 273 -14.29 31.96 -31.08
CA CYS A 273 -13.84 32.31 -32.43
C CYS A 273 -12.99 31.17 -33.03
N VAL A 274 -12.17 30.51 -32.24
CA VAL A 274 -11.37 29.36 -32.69
C VAL A 274 -12.29 28.18 -32.97
N ASN A 275 -13.25 27.88 -32.12
CA ASN A 275 -14.24 26.83 -32.35
C ASN A 275 -15.04 27.05 -33.63
N ASP A 276 -15.52 28.28 -33.86
CA ASP A 276 -16.32 28.62 -35.01
C ASP A 276 -15.52 28.54 -36.33
N LYS A 277 -14.19 28.83 -36.29
CA LYS A 277 -13.33 28.86 -37.46
C LYS A 277 -12.65 27.54 -37.79
N TYR A 278 -12.21 26.81 -36.73
CA TYR A 278 -11.33 25.64 -36.85
C TYR A 278 -11.93 24.36 -36.25
N GLY A 279 -13.15 24.46 -35.66
CA GLY A 279 -13.83 23.33 -35.03
C GLY A 279 -13.44 23.14 -33.58
N HIS A 280 -14.26 22.35 -32.83
CA HIS A 280 -14.09 22.12 -31.38
C HIS A 280 -12.75 21.48 -31.01
N ALA A 281 -12.20 20.60 -31.87
CA ALA A 281 -10.91 19.99 -31.62
C ALA A 281 -9.77 21.03 -31.49
N ALA A 282 -9.86 22.14 -32.25
CA ALA A 282 -8.91 23.24 -32.14
C ALA A 282 -9.07 24.02 -30.84
N GLY A 283 -10.31 24.23 -30.39
CA GLY A 283 -10.57 24.82 -29.07
C GLY A 283 -10.11 23.95 -27.91
N ASP A 284 -10.25 22.63 -28.02
CA ASP A 284 -9.73 21.69 -27.02
C ASP A 284 -8.21 21.80 -26.88
N VAL A 285 -7.47 22.01 -27.97
CA VAL A 285 -6.02 22.24 -27.93
C VAL A 285 -5.69 23.51 -27.11
N LEU A 286 -6.43 24.62 -27.27
CA LEU A 286 -6.22 25.84 -26.47
C LEU A 286 -6.42 25.57 -24.97
N ILE A 287 -7.50 24.88 -24.63
CA ILE A 287 -7.86 24.51 -23.26
C ILE A 287 -6.78 23.61 -22.65
N GLN A 288 -6.35 22.56 -23.38
CA GLN A 288 -5.32 21.63 -22.95
C GLN A 288 -3.95 22.31 -22.80
N THR A 289 -3.61 23.26 -23.68
CA THR A 289 -2.36 24.01 -23.58
C THR A 289 -2.32 24.85 -22.32
N LEU A 290 -3.39 25.61 -22.00
CA LEU A 290 -3.44 26.38 -20.75
C LEU A 290 -3.42 25.45 -19.55
N SER A 291 -4.25 24.41 -19.55
CA SER A 291 -4.31 23.50 -18.40
C SER A 291 -2.99 22.78 -18.12
N SER A 292 -2.22 22.40 -19.15
CA SER A 292 -0.91 21.76 -18.95
C SER A 292 0.08 22.70 -18.24
N VAL A 293 0.10 23.97 -18.65
CA VAL A 293 0.96 25.00 -17.99
C VAL A 293 0.54 25.20 -16.52
N LEU A 294 -0.76 25.28 -16.25
CA LEU A 294 -1.28 25.44 -14.90
C LEU A 294 -1.00 24.19 -14.04
N TYR A 295 -1.14 23.00 -14.63
CA TYR A 295 -0.89 21.73 -13.94
C TYR A 295 0.60 21.59 -13.51
N GLU A 296 1.55 22.00 -14.34
CA GLU A 296 2.98 22.01 -14.02
C GLU A 296 3.33 22.87 -12.80
N LEU A 297 2.55 23.91 -12.54
CA LEU A 297 2.70 24.80 -11.38
C LEU A 297 1.94 24.28 -10.15
N SER A 298 1.15 23.24 -10.27
CA SER A 298 0.37 22.68 -9.16
C SER A 298 1.26 21.96 -8.14
N THR A 299 0.91 22.03 -6.86
CA THR A 299 1.56 21.36 -5.74
C THR A 299 0.53 21.00 -4.68
N ASP A 300 0.95 20.39 -3.56
CA ASP A 300 0.05 20.12 -2.44
C ASP A 300 -0.64 21.39 -1.90
N ARG A 301 0.03 22.55 -1.94
CA ARG A 301 -0.51 23.85 -1.51
C ARG A 301 -1.16 24.66 -2.63
N ARG A 302 -0.98 24.29 -3.87
CA ARG A 302 -1.47 24.98 -5.07
C ARG A 302 -2.28 24.02 -5.91
N LYS A 303 -3.59 24.14 -5.89
CA LYS A 303 -4.49 23.23 -6.61
C LYS A 303 -5.22 23.96 -7.72
N VAL A 304 -5.24 23.36 -8.91
CA VAL A 304 -5.86 23.90 -10.11
C VAL A 304 -7.17 23.18 -10.35
N TYR A 305 -8.20 23.96 -10.66
CA TYR A 305 -9.56 23.48 -10.94
C TYR A 305 -10.05 24.02 -12.28
N ARG A 306 -10.72 23.18 -13.06
CA ARG A 306 -11.53 23.61 -14.20
C ARG A 306 -12.98 23.76 -13.75
N ILE A 307 -13.52 24.96 -13.76
CA ILE A 307 -14.86 25.26 -13.22
C ILE A 307 -15.89 25.54 -14.31
N GLY A 308 -15.42 25.88 -15.52
CA GLY A 308 -16.23 26.15 -16.71
C GLY A 308 -15.60 25.55 -17.96
N GLY A 309 -16.13 25.88 -19.12
CA GLY A 309 -15.60 25.42 -20.39
C GLY A 309 -14.16 25.90 -20.65
N ASP A 310 -13.92 27.18 -20.43
CA ASP A 310 -12.67 27.91 -20.65
C ASP A 310 -12.09 28.53 -19.37
N GLU A 311 -12.70 28.26 -18.21
CA GLU A 311 -12.38 28.90 -16.93
C GLU A 311 -11.60 27.94 -16.01
N PHE A 312 -10.48 28.44 -15.51
CA PHE A 312 -9.62 27.76 -14.55
C PHE A 312 -9.40 28.62 -13.31
N VAL A 313 -9.32 27.97 -12.15
CA VAL A 313 -8.99 28.59 -10.87
C VAL A 313 -7.85 27.84 -10.20
N MET A 314 -6.84 28.56 -9.76
CA MET A 314 -5.82 28.04 -8.85
C MET A 314 -6.07 28.62 -7.46
N LEU A 315 -6.17 27.73 -6.46
CA LEU A 315 -6.26 28.11 -5.06
C LEU A 315 -4.94 27.79 -4.37
N ILE A 316 -4.40 28.77 -3.64
CA ILE A 316 -3.05 28.75 -3.05
C ILE A 316 -3.18 28.95 -1.55
N GLU A 317 -2.71 27.98 -0.79
CA GLU A 317 -2.69 28.02 0.67
C GLU A 317 -1.49 28.82 1.18
N ASN A 318 -1.74 29.72 2.12
CA ASN A 318 -0.73 30.57 2.75
C ASN A 318 0.22 31.26 1.74
N PRO A 319 -0.34 32.01 0.77
CA PRO A 319 0.40 32.62 -0.31
C PRO A 319 1.35 33.72 0.18
N VAL A 320 2.42 33.94 -0.59
CA VAL A 320 3.24 35.16 -0.52
C VAL A 320 2.93 35.97 -1.78
N GLU A 321 2.66 37.28 -1.65
CA GLU A 321 2.25 38.11 -2.80
C GLU A 321 3.25 38.05 -3.97
N ALA A 322 4.54 38.02 -3.70
CA ALA A 322 5.58 37.86 -4.72
C ALA A 322 5.48 36.50 -5.46
N GLU A 323 4.99 35.45 -4.80
CA GLU A 323 4.77 34.14 -5.41
C GLU A 323 3.61 34.17 -6.41
N ILE A 324 2.52 34.89 -6.11
CA ILE A 324 1.36 35.00 -6.99
C ILE A 324 1.75 35.71 -8.30
N GLN A 325 2.43 36.85 -8.18
CA GLN A 325 2.89 37.62 -9.34
C GLN A 325 3.86 36.82 -10.21
N SER A 326 4.83 36.16 -9.58
CA SER A 326 5.78 35.29 -10.27
C SER A 326 5.09 34.13 -11.02
N MET A 327 4.05 33.53 -10.46
CA MET A 327 3.28 32.49 -11.14
C MET A 327 2.53 33.02 -12.36
N ILE A 328 1.88 34.19 -12.26
CA ILE A 328 1.18 34.80 -13.39
C ILE A 328 2.15 35.08 -14.53
N GLU A 329 3.33 35.60 -14.21
CA GLU A 329 4.41 35.85 -15.17
C GLU A 329 4.94 34.56 -15.80
N SER A 330 5.12 33.51 -14.98
CA SER A 330 5.56 32.17 -15.45
C SER A 330 4.55 31.55 -16.42
N VAL A 331 3.25 31.63 -16.12
CA VAL A 331 2.20 31.15 -17.04
C VAL A 331 2.25 31.94 -18.34
N SER A 332 2.36 33.26 -18.28
CA SER A 332 2.45 34.13 -19.49
C SER A 332 3.68 33.78 -20.34
N ALA A 333 4.83 33.61 -19.73
CA ALA A 333 6.08 33.22 -20.42
C ALA A 333 5.97 31.82 -21.06
N ALA A 334 5.44 30.85 -20.32
CA ALA A 334 5.25 29.49 -20.83
C ALA A 334 4.26 29.43 -22.02
N LEU A 335 3.17 30.22 -21.97
CA LEU A 335 2.25 30.35 -23.09
C LEU A 335 2.91 31.04 -24.31
N GLN A 336 3.76 32.05 -24.10
CA GLN A 336 4.51 32.70 -25.18
C GLN A 336 5.51 31.72 -25.82
N GLU A 337 6.20 30.92 -25.05
CA GLU A 337 7.12 29.91 -25.54
C GLU A 337 6.37 28.87 -26.39
N LYS A 338 5.26 28.31 -25.88
CA LYS A 338 4.43 27.37 -26.63
C LYS A 338 3.87 28.00 -27.92
N ASN A 339 3.48 29.27 -27.89
CA ASN A 339 3.02 30.00 -29.08
C ASN A 339 4.12 30.20 -30.14
N SER A 340 5.38 30.27 -29.75
CA SER A 340 6.49 30.36 -30.70
C SER A 340 6.77 29.06 -31.46
N GLN A 341 6.30 27.94 -30.90
CA GLN A 341 6.51 26.59 -31.42
C GLN A 341 5.26 26.00 -32.09
N GLY A 342 4.07 26.59 -31.86
CA GLY A 342 2.79 26.07 -32.30
C GLY A 342 2.12 26.88 -33.40
N GLU A 343 1.16 26.23 -34.10
CA GLU A 343 0.40 26.87 -35.17
C GLU A 343 -0.73 27.78 -34.67
N MET A 344 -1.15 27.64 -33.43
CA MET A 344 -2.30 28.32 -32.85
C MET A 344 -1.98 29.05 -31.56
N PRO A 345 -2.03 30.38 -31.53
CA PRO A 345 -1.66 31.15 -30.34
C PRO A 345 -2.68 31.02 -29.22
N VAL A 346 -2.22 30.62 -28.04
CA VAL A 346 -3.01 30.55 -26.81
C VAL A 346 -2.73 31.78 -25.96
N SER A 347 -3.78 32.39 -25.44
CA SER A 347 -3.71 33.47 -24.45
C SER A 347 -4.87 33.38 -23.48
N SER A 348 -4.68 33.89 -22.27
CA SER A 348 -5.73 33.92 -21.24
C SER A 348 -5.83 35.29 -20.60
N ALA A 349 -7.04 35.65 -20.18
CA ALA A 349 -7.24 36.73 -19.22
C ALA A 349 -6.96 36.20 -17.81
N VAL A 350 -6.44 37.03 -16.91
CA VAL A 350 -6.08 36.65 -15.55
C VAL A 350 -6.52 37.71 -14.55
N GLY A 351 -6.96 37.26 -13.39
CA GLY A 351 -7.25 38.09 -12.24
C GLY A 351 -6.97 37.33 -10.94
N TRP A 352 -6.63 38.02 -9.88
CA TRP A 352 -6.32 37.39 -8.61
C TRP A 352 -6.74 38.23 -7.40
N ALA A 353 -7.02 37.55 -6.29
CA ALA A 353 -7.29 38.13 -4.99
C ALA A 353 -6.78 37.21 -3.88
N GLU A 354 -6.53 37.81 -2.71
CA GLU A 354 -6.14 37.06 -1.50
C GLU A 354 -6.92 37.55 -0.28
N GLY A 355 -6.97 36.67 0.73
CA GLY A 355 -7.67 37.01 1.98
C GLY A 355 -7.62 35.85 2.99
N CYS A 356 -8.53 35.87 3.96
CA CYS A 356 -8.72 34.82 4.91
C CYS A 356 -9.54 33.67 4.29
N GLY A 357 -9.19 32.40 4.54
CA GLY A 357 -9.90 31.24 3.99
C GLY A 357 -11.38 31.19 4.32
N VAL A 358 -11.80 31.73 5.46
CA VAL A 358 -13.23 31.87 5.84
C VAL A 358 -14.01 32.65 4.76
N ASP A 359 -13.38 33.60 4.09
CA ASP A 359 -13.96 34.43 3.03
C ASP A 359 -13.71 33.87 1.62
N VAL A 360 -13.42 32.60 1.47
CA VAL A 360 -13.03 31.95 0.21
C VAL A 360 -13.90 32.34 -0.98
N ARG A 361 -15.24 32.37 -0.81
CA ARG A 361 -16.18 32.75 -1.88
C ARG A 361 -16.05 34.21 -2.29
N LYS A 362 -15.73 35.10 -1.35
CA LYS A 362 -15.49 36.53 -1.63
C LYS A 362 -14.17 36.71 -2.39
N ILE A 363 -13.11 36.02 -1.98
CA ILE A 363 -11.80 36.04 -2.65
C ILE A 363 -11.95 35.59 -4.12
N ILE A 364 -12.68 34.50 -4.35
CA ILE A 364 -12.93 33.96 -5.69
C ILE A 364 -13.70 34.97 -6.55
N ASN A 365 -14.77 35.57 -6.04
CA ASN A 365 -15.57 36.55 -6.77
C ASN A 365 -14.74 37.82 -7.10
N GLU A 366 -13.83 38.23 -6.20
CA GLU A 366 -12.94 39.36 -6.45
C GLU A 366 -11.91 39.05 -7.54
N ALA A 367 -11.33 37.82 -7.51
CA ALA A 367 -10.40 37.36 -8.54
C ALA A 367 -11.08 37.28 -9.93
N ASP A 368 -12.31 36.74 -10.00
CA ASP A 368 -13.12 36.68 -11.22
C ASP A 368 -13.41 38.06 -11.77
N THR A 369 -13.85 39.03 -10.91
CA THR A 369 -14.11 40.41 -11.31
C THR A 369 -12.87 41.04 -11.96
N LYS A 370 -11.68 40.90 -11.34
CA LYS A 370 -10.41 41.40 -11.88
C LYS A 370 -10.03 40.73 -13.21
N MET A 371 -10.26 39.44 -13.35
CA MET A 371 -10.07 38.70 -14.60
C MET A 371 -10.96 39.25 -15.71
N TYR A 372 -12.23 39.48 -15.42
CA TYR A 372 -13.21 40.04 -16.38
C TYR A 372 -12.83 41.45 -16.83
N GLU A 373 -12.38 42.32 -15.92
CA GLU A 373 -11.83 43.66 -16.25
C GLU A 373 -10.61 43.54 -17.19
N ASN A 374 -9.70 42.62 -16.90
CA ASN A 374 -8.52 42.33 -17.75
C ASN A 374 -8.96 41.88 -19.16
N LYS A 375 -9.95 40.98 -19.23
CA LYS A 375 -10.50 40.49 -20.51
C LYS A 375 -11.14 41.59 -21.37
N THR A 376 -11.82 42.56 -20.75
CA THR A 376 -12.47 43.70 -21.46
C THR A 376 -11.46 44.71 -21.96
N ARG A 377 -10.46 45.10 -21.15
CA ARG A 377 -9.37 45.99 -21.57
C ARG A 377 -8.60 45.44 -22.77
N GLY A 378 -8.32 44.11 -22.78
CA GLY A 378 -7.64 43.43 -23.88
C GLY A 378 -8.44 43.45 -25.22
N LYS A 379 -9.77 43.58 -25.18
CA LYS A 379 -10.63 43.75 -26.39
C LYS A 379 -10.65 45.19 -26.92
N GLU A 380 -10.56 46.18 -26.07
CA GLU A 380 -10.55 47.58 -26.46
C GLU A 380 -9.22 47.99 -27.13
N CYS A 381 -8.11 47.42 -26.71
CA CYS A 381 -6.80 47.67 -27.33
C CYS A 381 -6.58 47.02 -28.72
N ARG A 382 -7.52 46.16 -29.17
CA ARG A 382 -7.45 45.46 -30.46
C ARG A 382 -8.46 45.98 -31.50
N LYS A 383 -9.25 47.03 -31.17
CA LYS A 383 -10.01 47.84 -32.13
C LYS A 383 -9.17 49.05 -32.58
#